data_ab97ebe3680ca213434b43098321653a
#
_entry.id   ab97ebe3680ca213434b43098321653a
#
_cell.length_a   1.000
_cell.length_b   1.000
_cell.length_c   1.000
_cell.angle_alpha   90.00
_cell.angle_beta   90.00
_cell.angle_gamma   90.00
#
_symmetry.space_group_name_H-M   'P 1'
#
loop_
_entity.id
_entity.type
_entity.pdbx_description
1 polymer ?
#
loop_
_entity_poly.entity_id
_entity_poly.type
_entity_poly.pdbx_seq_one_letter_code
_entity_poly.pdbx_strand_id
1 'polypeptide(L)' 'MKNSFELDLKVSEELLRKFLFVCEKENRNPNAQFAFMVRNNVAYYEKTKGRIPDSELKKIDISQYEEKE' A
#
# COMPACT_ATOMS: atom_id res chain seq x y z
N MET A 1 1.92 2.15 21.31
CA MET A 1 1.97 1.13 20.25
C MET A 1 1.82 1.75 18.89
N LYS A 2 2.61 1.31 17.94
CA LYS A 2 2.56 1.84 16.60
C LYS A 2 1.50 1.16 15.77
N ASN A 3 0.74 1.97 15.02
CA ASN A 3 -0.26 1.46 14.10
C ASN A 3 0.12 1.68 12.65
N SER A 4 1.28 2.28 12.44
CA SER A 4 1.75 2.61 11.10
C SER A 4 2.97 1.80 10.70
N PHE A 5 3.06 1.48 9.42
CA PHE A 5 4.18 0.75 8.88
C PHE A 5 4.67 1.44 7.62
N GLU A 6 5.94 1.30 7.33
CA GLU A 6 6.56 1.93 6.17
C GLU A 6 7.18 0.90 5.25
N LEU A 7 7.03 1.15 3.97
CA LEU A 7 7.66 0.35 2.93
C LEU A 7 8.60 1.24 2.14
N ASP A 8 9.77 0.70 1.84
CA ASP A 8 10.77 1.39 1.03
C ASP A 8 10.59 0.94 -0.40
N LEU A 9 9.88 1.73 -1.18
CA LEU A 9 9.56 1.37 -2.56
C LEU A 9 10.40 2.16 -3.53
N LYS A 10 10.85 1.48 -4.57
CA LYS A 10 11.66 2.11 -5.61
C LYS A 10 10.88 2.17 -6.91
N VAL A 11 10.77 3.35 -7.47
CA VAL A 11 10.12 3.54 -8.76
C VAL A 11 10.98 4.45 -9.60
N SER A 12 10.80 4.38 -10.91
CA SER A 12 11.53 5.27 -11.80
C SER A 12 11.03 6.70 -11.66
N GLU A 13 11.85 7.65 -12.07
CA GLU A 13 11.46 9.04 -12.02
C GLU A 13 10.19 9.28 -12.83
N GLU A 14 10.11 8.66 -13.99
CA GLU A 14 8.94 8.83 -14.85
C GLU A 14 7.67 8.35 -14.17
N LEU A 15 7.72 7.18 -13.56
CA LEU A 15 6.54 6.64 -12.86
C LEU A 15 6.15 7.51 -11.68
N LEU A 16 7.15 8.01 -10.95
CA LEU A 16 6.84 8.87 -9.82
C LEU A 16 6.14 10.14 -10.28
N ARG A 17 6.65 10.75 -11.35
CA ARG A 17 6.03 11.96 -11.88
C ARG A 17 4.59 11.72 -12.34
N LYS A 18 4.36 10.59 -12.99
CA LYS A 18 3.02 10.23 -13.44
C LYS A 18 2.08 9.99 -12.25
N PHE A 19 2.59 9.33 -11.22
CA PHE A 19 1.80 9.09 -10.02
C PHE A 19 1.38 10.40 -9.36
N LEU A 20 2.34 11.33 -9.22
CA LEU A 20 2.05 12.60 -8.60
C LEU A 20 1.08 13.44 -9.44
N PHE A 21 1.20 13.32 -10.76
CA PHE A 21 0.26 13.98 -11.66
C PHE A 21 -1.16 13.49 -11.42
N VAL A 22 -1.33 12.18 -11.30
CA VAL A 22 -2.64 11.59 -11.05
C VAL A 22 -3.19 12.05 -9.70
N CYS A 23 -2.33 12.07 -8.67
CA CYS A 23 -2.75 12.54 -7.36
C CYS A 23 -3.30 13.95 -7.42
N GLU A 24 -2.62 14.81 -8.16
CA GLU A 24 -3.05 16.19 -8.30
C GLU A 24 -4.39 16.30 -9.01
N LYS A 25 -4.55 15.53 -10.07
CA LYS A 25 -5.80 15.57 -10.84
C LYS A 25 -6.98 15.02 -10.06
N GLU A 26 -6.71 14.09 -9.15
CA GLU A 26 -7.77 13.49 -8.35
C GLU A 26 -7.94 14.15 -6.98
N ASN A 27 -7.20 15.24 -6.76
CA ASN A 27 -7.28 15.98 -5.51
C ASN A 27 -7.01 15.12 -4.28
N ARG A 28 -6.03 14.25 -4.37
CA ARG A 28 -5.60 13.41 -3.26
C ARG A 28 -4.13 13.61 -3.00
N ASN A 29 -3.75 13.60 -1.72
CA ASN A 29 -2.32 13.62 -1.45
C ASN A 29 -1.75 12.22 -1.73
N PRO A 30 -0.42 12.13 -1.95
CA PRO A 30 0.19 10.84 -2.32
C PRO A 30 -0.04 9.72 -1.32
N ASN A 31 -0.07 10.02 -0.02
CA ASN A 31 -0.30 8.98 0.98
C ASN A 31 -1.71 8.41 0.88
N ALA A 32 -2.70 9.29 0.70
CA ALA A 32 -4.08 8.84 0.55
C ALA A 32 -4.26 8.04 -0.74
N GLN A 33 -3.62 8.49 -1.81
CA GLN A 33 -3.70 7.79 -3.09
C GLN A 33 -3.07 6.41 -2.98
N PHE A 34 -1.92 6.33 -2.32
CA PHE A 34 -1.25 5.05 -2.14
C PHE A 34 -2.11 4.09 -1.32
N ALA A 35 -2.70 4.57 -0.24
CA ALA A 35 -3.56 3.73 0.59
C ALA A 35 -4.76 3.20 -0.20
N PHE A 36 -5.32 4.05 -1.07
CA PHE A 36 -6.43 3.66 -1.92
C PHE A 36 -5.99 2.53 -2.87
N MET A 37 -4.82 2.67 -3.46
CA MET A 37 -4.29 1.65 -4.38
C MET A 37 -4.04 0.34 -3.66
N VAL A 38 -3.51 0.40 -2.44
CA VAL A 38 -3.24 -0.81 -1.67
C VAL A 38 -4.55 -1.54 -1.36
N ARG A 39 -5.57 -0.79 -0.94
CA ARG A 39 -6.87 -1.42 -0.65
C ARG A 39 -7.45 -2.08 -1.89
N ASN A 40 -7.36 -1.39 -3.03
CA ASN A 40 -7.88 -1.94 -4.27
C ASN A 40 -7.12 -3.19 -4.70
N ASN A 41 -5.81 -3.19 -4.50
CA ASN A 41 -5.00 -4.34 -4.84
C ASN A 41 -5.42 -5.57 -4.04
N VAL A 42 -5.60 -5.38 -2.73
CA VAL A 42 -6.00 -6.49 -1.86
C VAL A 42 -7.41 -6.95 -2.20
N ALA A 43 -8.33 -5.99 -2.40
CA ALA A 43 -9.71 -6.33 -2.73
C ALA A 43 -9.79 -7.11 -4.04
N TYR A 44 -8.99 -6.72 -5.02
CA TYR A 44 -8.97 -7.42 -6.29
C TYR A 44 -8.49 -8.87 -6.13
N TYR A 45 -7.44 -9.06 -5.33
CA TYR A 45 -6.94 -10.40 -5.09
C TYR A 45 -8.01 -11.27 -4.42
N GLU A 46 -8.65 -10.72 -3.40
CA GLU A 46 -9.66 -11.50 -2.66
C GLU A 46 -10.89 -11.79 -3.51
N LYS A 47 -11.19 -10.89 -4.43
CA LYS A 47 -12.32 -11.10 -5.34
C LYS A 47 -12.04 -12.21 -6.34
N THR A 48 -10.81 -12.31 -6.82
CA THR A 48 -10.46 -13.28 -7.85
C THR A 48 -9.92 -14.60 -7.29
N LYS A 49 -9.25 -14.56 -6.14
CA LYS A 49 -8.61 -15.75 -5.56
C LYS A 49 -9.26 -16.23 -4.27
N GLY A 50 -10.18 -15.43 -3.72
CA GLY A 50 -10.84 -15.77 -2.48
C GLY A 50 -10.24 -15.06 -1.29
N ARG A 51 -10.98 -15.09 -0.18
CA ARG A 51 -10.56 -14.42 1.04
C ARG A 51 -9.25 -14.97 1.56
N ILE A 52 -8.39 -14.08 2.02
CA ILE A 52 -7.11 -14.48 2.59
C ILE A 52 -7.34 -14.93 4.04
N PRO A 53 -7.01 -16.20 4.38
CA PRO A 53 -7.24 -16.70 5.73
C PRO A 53 -6.35 -16.02 6.77
N ASP A 54 -6.89 -15.84 7.97
CA ASP A 54 -6.12 -15.27 9.06
C ASP A 54 -4.86 -16.09 9.37
N SER A 55 -4.95 -17.40 9.20
CA SER A 55 -3.80 -18.26 9.46
C SER A 55 -2.63 -17.94 8.53
N GLU A 56 -2.91 -17.53 7.31
CA GLU A 56 -1.85 -17.15 6.38
C GLU A 56 -1.31 -15.76 6.69
N LEU A 57 -2.19 -14.85 7.11
CA LEU A 57 -1.77 -13.50 7.46
C LEU A 57 -0.82 -13.51 8.65
N LYS A 58 -1.05 -14.39 9.60
CA LYS A 58 -0.19 -14.48 10.78
C LYS A 58 1.23 -14.93 10.48
N LYS A 59 1.42 -15.58 9.34
CA LYS A 59 2.75 -16.06 8.94
C LYS A 59 3.61 -14.94 8.36
N ILE A 60 3.00 -13.84 7.99
CA ILE A 60 3.73 -12.74 7.37
C ILE A 60 4.27 -11.82 8.45
N ASP A 61 5.59 -11.69 8.47
CA ASP A 61 6.29 -10.86 9.46
C ASP A 61 6.35 -9.41 8.95
N ILE A 62 5.71 -8.51 9.66
CA ILE A 62 5.70 -7.10 9.31
C ILE A 62 6.52 -6.25 10.26
N SER A 63 7.21 -6.89 11.22
CA SER A 63 7.94 -6.12 12.24
C SER A 63 9.04 -5.25 11.66
N GLN A 64 9.65 -5.69 10.55
CA GLN A 64 10.73 -4.92 9.93
C GLN A 64 10.22 -3.63 9.26
N TYR A 65 8.92 -3.55 9.04
CA TYR A 65 8.32 -2.38 8.40
C TYR A 65 7.70 -1.43 9.41
N GLU A 66 7.80 -1.74 10.69
CA GLU A 66 7.21 -0.92 11.73
C GLU A 66 7.86 0.45 11.76
N GLU A 67 7.02 1.49 11.84
CA GLU A 67 7.51 2.85 11.83
C GLU A 67 8.34 3.13 13.08
N LYS A 68 9.51 3.72 12.88
CA LYS A 68 10.41 4.06 13.99
C LYS A 68 10.18 5.50 14.42
N GLU A 69 10.28 5.72 15.72
CA GLU A 69 10.20 7.05 16.26
C GLU A 69 11.52 7.78 16.16
#